data_8530533451461e5b5835351135e618ab
#
_entry.id   8530533451461e5b5835351135e618ab
#
_cell.length_a   1.000
_cell.length_b   1.000
_cell.length_c   1.000
_cell.angle_alpha   90.00
_cell.angle_beta   90.00
_cell.angle_gamma   90.00
#
_symmetry.space_group_name_H-M   'P 1'
#
loop_
_entity.id
_entity.type
_entity.pdbx_description
1 polymer ?
#
loop_
_entity_poly.entity_id
_entity_poly.type
_entity_poly.pdbx_seq_one_letter_code
_entity_poly.pdbx_strand_id
1 'polypeptide(L)'
;DKVEVKIPEKFSAVALEGKEIFEENCSTCHGENAAGTDQGPSFISSIYRPAHHADQAFVLAALTGVRAHHWKFGNMPKQPQVTQAQVLRIAQYIRELQRANGVK
;
A
#
# COMPACT_ATOMS: atom_id res chain seq x y z
N ASP A 1 -0.41 -0.34 13.36
CA ASP A 1 -1.72 0.17 13.68
C ASP A 1 -2.73 -0.25 12.63
N LYS A 2 -3.59 -1.16 13.04
CA LYS A 2 -4.58 -1.76 12.16
C LYS A 2 -5.86 -0.92 12.14
N VAL A 3 -6.45 -0.72 10.96
CA VAL A 3 -7.74 -0.06 10.80
C VAL A 3 -8.74 -1.02 10.19
N GLU A 4 -10.03 -0.77 10.41
CA GLU A 4 -11.08 -1.49 9.68
C GLU A 4 -11.16 -0.98 8.27
N VAL A 5 -11.23 -1.89 7.30
CA VAL A 5 -11.24 -1.56 5.89
C VAL A 5 -12.49 -2.08 5.23
N LYS A 6 -13.23 -1.19 4.56
CA LYS A 6 -14.35 -1.59 3.70
C LYS A 6 -13.79 -2.05 2.37
N ILE A 7 -14.27 -3.20 1.91
CA ILE A 7 -13.83 -3.76 0.63
C ILE A 7 -14.83 -3.32 -0.44
N PRO A 8 -14.37 -2.76 -1.57
CA PRO A 8 -15.29 -2.41 -2.66
C PRO A 8 -15.95 -3.67 -3.22
N GLU A 9 -17.17 -3.52 -3.75
CA GLU A 9 -17.88 -4.64 -4.35
C GLU A 9 -17.13 -5.25 -5.52
N LYS A 10 -16.39 -4.41 -6.25
CA LYS A 10 -15.66 -4.84 -7.43
C LYS A 10 -14.37 -4.03 -7.58
N PHE A 11 -13.28 -4.73 -7.82
CA PHE A 11 -12.01 -4.11 -8.20
C PHE A 11 -11.86 -4.14 -9.72
N SER A 12 -11.11 -3.17 -10.27
CA SER A 12 -10.69 -3.24 -11.67
C SER A 12 -9.74 -4.45 -11.87
N ALA A 13 -9.55 -4.85 -13.12
CA ALA A 13 -8.63 -5.94 -13.44
C ALA A 13 -7.19 -5.62 -12.98
N VAL A 14 -6.76 -4.38 -13.15
CA VAL A 14 -5.43 -3.94 -12.71
C VAL A 14 -5.31 -4.01 -11.19
N ALA A 15 -6.35 -3.57 -10.48
CA ALA A 15 -6.36 -3.63 -9.02
C ALA A 15 -6.33 -5.07 -8.50
N LEU A 16 -7.01 -5.99 -9.17
CA LEU A 16 -6.97 -7.41 -8.79
C LEU A 16 -5.56 -7.99 -8.94
N GLU A 17 -4.85 -7.62 -10.00
CA GLU A 17 -3.44 -8.00 -10.14
C GLU A 17 -2.60 -7.40 -9.02
N GLY A 18 -2.82 -6.12 -8.72
CA GLY A 18 -2.11 -5.43 -7.64
C GLY A 18 -2.38 -6.05 -6.28
N LYS A 19 -3.61 -6.46 -6.04
CA LYS A 19 -4.00 -7.15 -4.79
C LYS A 19 -3.19 -8.42 -4.61
N GLU A 20 -3.08 -9.23 -5.65
CA GLU A 20 -2.34 -10.49 -5.59
C GLU A 20 -0.86 -10.24 -5.31
N ILE A 21 -0.26 -9.27 -6.00
CA ILE A 21 1.15 -8.92 -5.79
C ILE A 21 1.36 -8.36 -4.37
N PHE A 22 0.45 -7.52 -3.90
CA PHE A 22 0.49 -6.96 -2.55
C PHE A 22 0.44 -8.08 -1.50
N GLU A 23 -0.46 -9.03 -1.65
CA GLU A 23 -0.60 -10.13 -0.70
C GLU A 23 0.66 -10.97 -0.62
N GLU A 24 1.36 -11.15 -1.72
CA GLU A 24 2.60 -11.93 -1.75
C GLU A 24 3.80 -11.19 -1.15
N ASN A 25 3.85 -9.86 -1.28
CA ASN A 25 5.08 -9.10 -1.01
C ASN A 25 4.97 -8.06 0.09
N CYS A 26 3.79 -7.57 0.40
CA CYS A 26 3.61 -6.38 1.23
C CYS A 26 2.74 -6.63 2.46
N SER A 27 1.83 -7.60 2.40
CA SER A 27 0.83 -7.78 3.45
C SER A 27 1.42 -8.21 4.79
N THR A 28 2.59 -8.83 4.80
CA THR A 28 3.23 -9.24 6.04
C THR A 28 3.43 -8.05 6.98
N CYS A 29 3.81 -6.89 6.43
CA CYS A 29 4.02 -5.68 7.22
C CYS A 29 2.81 -4.74 7.20
N HIS A 30 2.14 -4.62 6.04
CA HIS A 30 1.05 -3.66 5.86
C HIS A 30 -0.33 -4.23 6.10
N GLY A 31 -0.42 -5.53 6.36
CA GLY A 31 -1.65 -6.19 6.75
C GLY A 31 -2.55 -6.57 5.60
N GLU A 32 -3.53 -7.42 5.90
CA GLU A 32 -4.57 -7.79 4.96
C GLU A 32 -5.37 -6.55 4.59
N ASN A 33 -5.67 -6.39 3.31
CA ASN A 33 -6.39 -5.23 2.78
C ASN A 33 -5.69 -3.90 3.09
N ALA A 34 -4.36 -3.94 3.25
CA ALA A 34 -3.56 -2.75 3.57
C ALA A 34 -3.99 -2.06 4.88
N ALA A 35 -4.58 -2.81 5.80
CA ALA A 35 -5.13 -2.27 7.04
C ALA A 35 -4.07 -1.87 8.07
N GLY A 36 -2.82 -2.26 7.85
CA GLY A 36 -1.72 -1.98 8.77
C GLY A 36 -1.48 -3.09 9.78
N THR A 37 -0.29 -3.11 10.34
CA THR A 37 0.12 -3.99 11.43
C THR A 37 1.07 -3.24 12.35
N ASP A 38 1.63 -3.93 13.33
CA ASP A 38 2.68 -3.35 14.18
C ASP A 38 3.99 -3.09 13.43
N GLN A 39 4.14 -3.65 12.25
CA GLN A 39 5.37 -3.56 11.46
C GLN A 39 5.29 -2.62 10.26
N GLY A 40 4.10 -2.15 9.92
CA GLY A 40 3.92 -1.23 8.83
C GLY A 40 2.60 -0.48 8.93
N PRO A 41 2.54 0.75 8.39
CA PRO A 41 1.33 1.55 8.49
C PRO A 41 0.23 1.06 7.57
N SER A 42 -1.01 1.43 7.93
CA SER A 42 -2.14 1.27 7.03
C SER A 42 -2.03 2.25 5.88
N PHE A 43 -2.30 1.78 4.66
CA PHE A 43 -2.42 2.67 3.51
C PHE A 43 -3.82 3.27 3.38
N ILE A 44 -4.76 2.85 4.25
CA ILE A 44 -6.12 3.41 4.29
C ILE A 44 -6.14 4.56 5.29
N SER A 45 -5.22 5.47 5.11
CA SER A 45 -5.06 6.66 5.94
C SER A 45 -4.95 7.86 5.01
N SER A 46 -5.47 9.00 5.44
CA SER A 46 -5.39 10.24 4.65
C SER A 46 -3.94 10.67 4.38
N ILE A 47 -2.98 10.22 5.19
CA ILE A 47 -1.56 10.47 4.95
C ILE A 47 -1.14 9.92 3.58
N TYR A 48 -1.73 8.81 3.15
CA TYR A 48 -1.36 8.15 1.88
C TYR A 48 -2.31 8.49 0.73
N ARG A 49 -3.18 9.52 0.90
CA ARG A 49 -4.05 9.95 -0.20
C ARG A 49 -3.22 10.45 -1.39
N PRO A 50 -3.77 10.41 -2.62
CA PRO A 50 -2.99 10.76 -3.82
C PRO A 50 -2.36 12.16 -3.78
N ALA A 51 -3.03 13.13 -3.19
CA ALA A 51 -2.50 14.50 -3.10
C ALA A 51 -1.32 14.62 -2.14
N HIS A 52 -1.16 13.69 -1.21
CA HIS A 52 -0.11 13.70 -0.21
C HIS A 52 1.02 12.73 -0.55
N HIS A 53 0.67 11.54 -1.02
CA HIS A 53 1.63 10.54 -1.50
C HIS A 53 1.17 10.06 -2.87
N ALA A 54 1.81 10.56 -3.92
CA ALA A 54 1.52 10.13 -5.29
C ALA A 54 1.94 8.67 -5.49
N ASP A 55 1.44 8.06 -6.57
CA ASP A 55 1.75 6.66 -6.88
C ASP A 55 3.25 6.41 -6.97
N GLN A 56 4.04 7.38 -7.45
CA GLN A 56 5.49 7.26 -7.52
C GLN A 56 6.14 7.12 -6.15
N ALA A 57 5.51 7.62 -5.09
CA ALA A 57 6.04 7.42 -3.74
C ALA A 57 6.02 5.95 -3.35
N PHE A 58 4.99 5.20 -3.76
CA PHE A 58 4.94 3.76 -3.53
C PHE A 58 6.03 3.05 -4.33
N VAL A 59 6.26 3.48 -5.57
CA VAL A 59 7.32 2.91 -6.41
C VAL A 59 8.67 3.11 -5.76
N LEU A 60 8.98 4.34 -5.34
CA LEU A 60 10.25 4.64 -4.68
C LEU A 60 10.43 3.83 -3.39
N ALA A 61 9.39 3.74 -2.57
CA ALA A 61 9.46 2.99 -1.32
C ALA A 61 9.78 1.52 -1.57
N ALA A 62 9.13 0.90 -2.57
CA ALA A 62 9.38 -0.51 -2.88
C ALA A 62 10.76 -0.74 -3.48
N LEU A 63 11.22 0.14 -4.36
CA LEU A 63 12.48 -0.05 -5.07
C LEU A 63 13.71 0.34 -4.25
N THR A 64 13.59 1.33 -3.38
CA THR A 64 14.72 1.87 -2.64
C THR A 64 14.64 1.69 -1.13
N GLY A 65 13.47 1.28 -0.62
CA GLY A 65 13.22 1.21 0.83
C GLY A 65 12.90 2.57 1.41
N VAL A 66 12.57 2.59 2.68
CA VAL A 66 12.21 3.82 3.41
C VAL A 66 12.92 3.83 4.76
N ARG A 67 13.53 4.95 5.10
CA ARG A 67 14.06 5.18 6.43
C ARG A 67 12.93 5.55 7.38
N ALA A 68 12.95 4.98 8.57
CA ALA A 68 12.03 5.39 9.63
C ALA A 68 12.35 6.83 10.04
N HIS A 69 11.32 7.68 10.14
CA HIS A 69 11.49 9.04 10.61
C HIS A 69 10.30 9.53 11.43
N HIS A 70 9.08 9.26 11.01
CA HIS A 70 7.89 9.68 11.76
C HIS A 70 7.13 8.51 12.36
N TRP A 71 7.49 7.28 12.02
CA TRP A 71 6.76 6.09 12.41
C TRP A 71 7.58 5.23 13.36
N LYS A 72 6.88 4.51 14.21
CA LYS A 72 7.47 3.55 15.15
C LYS A 72 7.82 2.21 14.49
N PHE A 73 7.54 2.05 13.21
CA PHE A 73 7.61 0.75 12.53
C PHE A 73 9.02 0.34 12.12
N GLY A 74 9.98 1.26 12.20
CA GLY A 74 11.32 1.00 11.72
C GLY A 74 11.45 1.26 10.22
N ASN A 75 12.60 0.89 9.67
CA ASN A 75 12.87 1.08 8.25
C ASN A 75 12.10 0.06 7.41
N MET A 76 11.61 0.49 6.27
CA MET A 76 11.07 -0.43 5.28
C MET A 76 12.21 -0.89 4.37
N PRO A 77 12.48 -2.21 4.25
CA PRO A 77 13.50 -2.68 3.31
C PRO A 77 13.02 -2.54 1.87
N LYS A 78 13.96 -2.37 0.96
CA LYS A 78 13.63 -2.39 -0.47
C LYS A 78 13.12 -3.78 -0.87
N GLN A 79 12.31 -3.81 -1.92
CA GLN A 79 11.65 -5.03 -2.40
C GLN A 79 12.15 -5.36 -3.81
N PRO A 80 13.33 -5.96 -3.95
CA PRO A 80 13.91 -6.19 -5.28
C PRO A 80 13.15 -7.18 -6.16
N GLN A 81 12.26 -7.97 -5.55
CA GLN A 81 11.47 -8.97 -6.27
C GLN A 81 10.29 -8.38 -7.05
N VAL A 82 9.98 -7.08 -6.84
CA VAL A 82 8.88 -6.43 -7.58
C VAL A 82 9.43 -5.42 -8.56
N THR A 83 8.75 -5.28 -9.71
CA THR A 83 9.11 -4.30 -10.73
C THR A 83 8.30 -3.02 -10.52
N GLN A 84 8.75 -1.94 -11.17
CA GLN A 84 8.00 -0.68 -11.17
C GLN A 84 6.57 -0.89 -11.67
N ALA A 85 6.38 -1.64 -12.75
CA ALA A 85 5.06 -1.91 -13.31
C ALA A 85 4.18 -2.65 -12.30
N GLN A 86 4.74 -3.60 -11.56
CA GLN A 86 4.02 -4.33 -10.54
C GLN A 86 3.61 -3.41 -9.37
N VAL A 87 4.50 -2.53 -8.95
CA VAL A 87 4.19 -1.59 -7.87
C VAL A 87 3.07 -0.62 -8.29
N LEU A 88 3.04 -0.21 -9.56
CA LEU A 88 1.95 0.63 -10.05
C LEU A 88 0.60 -0.10 -10.02
N ARG A 89 0.57 -1.41 -10.24
CA ARG A 89 -0.66 -2.20 -10.07
C ARG A 89 -1.06 -2.28 -8.59
N ILE A 90 -0.09 -2.45 -7.70
CA ILE A 90 -0.33 -2.39 -6.25
C ILE A 90 -0.92 -1.03 -5.88
N ALA A 91 -0.38 0.06 -6.41
CA ALA A 91 -0.90 1.40 -6.16
C ALA A 91 -2.36 1.52 -6.59
N GLN A 92 -2.73 0.96 -7.75
CA GLN A 92 -4.11 0.97 -8.20
C GLN A 92 -5.03 0.24 -7.21
N TYR A 93 -4.61 -0.91 -6.72
CA TYR A 93 -5.34 -1.64 -5.69
C TYR A 93 -5.54 -0.78 -4.43
N ILE A 94 -4.45 -0.16 -3.96
CA ILE A 94 -4.52 0.71 -2.77
C ILE A 94 -5.46 1.88 -3.00
N ARG A 95 -5.41 2.52 -4.18
CA ARG A 95 -6.27 3.66 -4.50
C ARG A 95 -7.75 3.26 -4.51
N GLU A 96 -8.08 2.10 -5.03
CA GLU A 96 -9.47 1.63 -5.05
C GLU A 96 -9.95 1.31 -3.63
N LEU A 97 -9.09 0.73 -2.80
CA LEU A 97 -9.41 0.56 -1.37
C LEU A 97 -9.61 1.91 -0.68
N GLN A 98 -8.71 2.86 -0.91
CA GLN A 98 -8.82 4.19 -0.32
C GLN A 98 -10.16 4.84 -0.67
N ARG A 99 -10.55 4.80 -1.95
CA ARG A 99 -11.82 5.39 -2.38
C ARG A 99 -13.02 4.74 -1.72
N ALA A 100 -13.01 3.43 -1.56
CA ALA A 100 -14.08 2.70 -0.87
C ALA A 100 -14.18 3.09 0.61
N ASN A 101 -13.12 3.66 1.17
CA ASN A 101 -13.04 4.05 2.58
C ASN A 101 -13.01 5.58 2.77
N GLY A 102 -13.34 6.34 1.73
CA GLY A 102 -13.43 7.79 1.83
C GLY A 102 -12.09 8.53 1.83
N VAL A 103 -11.02 7.87 1.51
CA VAL A 103 -9.69 8.48 1.40
C VAL A 103 -9.46 8.89 -0.06
N LYS A 104 -9.37 10.19 -0.31
CA LYS A 104 -9.27 10.72 -1.67
C LYS A 104 -8.13 11.70 -1.83
#